data_8a15e3a47916bcbdba9b19d0fbdc9132
#
_entry.id   8a15e3a47916bcbdba9b19d0fbdc9132
#
_cell.length_a   1.000
_cell.length_b   1.000
_cell.length_c   1.000
_cell.angle_alpha   90.00
_cell.angle_beta   90.00
_cell.angle_gamma   90.00
#
_symmetry.space_group_name_H-M   'P 1'
#
loop_
_entity.id
_entity.type
_entity.pdbx_description
1 polymer ?
#
loop_
_entity_poly.entity_id
_entity_poly.type
_entity_poly.pdbx_seq_one_letter_code
_entity_poly.pdbx_strand_id
1 'polypeptide(L)'
;IGVWFLNNRMNIDADRLVAANWVLQCSTVTFAINLLSVPYRAAIIAHERMSAFAYLTIFDATAKLLIVCAVYFYGGDKLILLSVLNITPAIISQIIYWRYCKRNFKECSYEWVTDTKLFKEIFGFAGWSFIGNTAGLMKNEGVNVVINIFTNPAINAARGFAMQVNGMVMQFISNLTMALNA
;
A
#
# COMPACT_ATOMS: atom_id res chain seq x y z
N ILE A 1 -7.36 -8.91 -16.43
CA ILE A 1 -6.00 -8.79 -16.99
C ILE A 1 -4.98 -9.40 -16.01
N GLY A 2 -4.96 -9.05 -14.71
CA GLY A 2 -3.99 -9.56 -13.73
C GLY A 2 -3.98 -11.09 -13.58
N VAL A 3 -5.13 -11.71 -13.43
CA VAL A 3 -5.27 -13.16 -13.29
C VAL A 3 -4.80 -13.90 -14.57
N TRP A 4 -5.13 -13.36 -15.75
CA TRP A 4 -4.68 -13.92 -17.02
C TRP A 4 -3.15 -13.84 -17.16
N PHE A 5 -2.56 -12.71 -16.79
CA PHE A 5 -1.10 -12.51 -16.84
C PHE A 5 -0.38 -13.47 -15.88
N LEU A 6 -0.90 -13.62 -14.67
CA LEU A 6 -0.35 -14.51 -13.65
C LEU A 6 -0.37 -15.98 -14.10
N ASN A 7 -1.46 -16.42 -14.74
CA ASN A 7 -1.62 -17.81 -15.15
C ASN A 7 -0.90 -18.17 -16.46
N ASN A 8 -0.65 -17.19 -17.37
CA ASN A 8 -0.13 -17.48 -18.70
C ASN A 8 1.28 -16.96 -18.98
N ARG A 9 1.77 -16.00 -18.18
CA ARG A 9 3.06 -15.33 -18.44
C ARG A 9 4.06 -15.46 -17.30
N MET A 10 3.62 -15.79 -16.10
CA MET A 10 4.51 -15.98 -14.97
C MET A 10 4.93 -17.46 -14.85
N ASN A 11 6.21 -17.66 -14.58
CA ASN A 11 6.78 -19.00 -14.38
C ASN A 11 6.56 -19.42 -12.90
N ILE A 12 5.33 -19.87 -12.60
CA ILE A 12 4.93 -20.30 -11.25
C ILE A 12 4.64 -21.80 -11.29
N ASP A 13 5.16 -22.54 -10.32
CA ASP A 13 4.86 -23.95 -10.17
C ASP A 13 3.36 -24.19 -10.04
N ALA A 14 2.84 -25.22 -10.74
CA ALA A 14 1.43 -25.53 -10.81
C ALA A 14 0.78 -25.70 -9.41
N ASP A 15 1.52 -26.27 -8.46
CA ASP A 15 1.08 -26.48 -7.08
C ASP A 15 0.87 -25.15 -6.31
N ARG A 16 1.55 -24.06 -6.76
CA ARG A 16 1.47 -22.76 -6.12
C ARG A 16 0.56 -21.76 -6.82
N LEU A 17 0.01 -22.12 -7.96
CA LEU A 17 -0.80 -21.26 -8.81
C LEU A 17 -2.11 -20.86 -8.11
N VAL A 18 -2.70 -21.77 -7.37
CA VAL A 18 -3.89 -21.51 -6.56
C VAL A 18 -3.60 -20.48 -5.45
N ALA A 19 -2.49 -20.67 -4.73
CA ALA A 19 -2.07 -19.75 -3.69
C ALA A 19 -1.77 -18.35 -4.26
N ALA A 20 -1.09 -18.28 -5.41
CA ALA A 20 -0.79 -17.02 -6.08
C ALA A 20 -2.05 -16.25 -6.52
N ASN A 21 -3.09 -16.95 -6.99
CA ASN A 21 -4.38 -16.33 -7.31
C ASN A 21 -5.09 -15.78 -6.06
N TRP A 22 -5.06 -16.50 -4.95
CA TRP A 22 -5.58 -16.01 -3.66
C TRP A 22 -4.83 -14.76 -3.19
N VAL A 23 -3.50 -14.76 -3.26
CA VAL A 23 -2.67 -13.60 -2.93
C VAL A 23 -3.05 -12.39 -3.78
N LEU A 24 -3.20 -12.57 -5.10
CA LEU A 24 -3.56 -11.49 -6.01
C LEU A 24 -4.93 -10.90 -5.70
N GLN A 25 -5.92 -11.73 -5.42
CA GLN A 25 -7.28 -11.26 -5.10
C GLN A 25 -7.31 -10.53 -3.73
N CYS A 26 -6.70 -11.13 -2.70
CA CYS A 26 -6.60 -10.51 -1.38
C CYS A 26 -5.83 -9.17 -1.44
N SER A 27 -4.74 -9.11 -2.20
CA SER A 27 -3.97 -7.87 -2.40
C SER A 27 -4.78 -6.81 -3.12
N THR A 28 -5.59 -7.19 -4.12
CA THR A 28 -6.47 -6.25 -4.83
C THR A 28 -7.52 -5.66 -3.90
N VAL A 29 -8.13 -6.49 -3.05
CA VAL A 29 -9.11 -6.04 -2.04
C VAL A 29 -8.44 -5.11 -1.02
N THR A 30 -7.28 -5.49 -0.51
CA THR A 30 -6.50 -4.66 0.43
C THR A 30 -6.11 -3.33 -0.19
N PHE A 31 -5.71 -3.32 -1.46
CA PHE A 31 -5.40 -2.10 -2.20
C PHE A 31 -6.63 -1.18 -2.32
N ALA A 32 -7.79 -1.74 -2.68
CA ALA A 32 -9.03 -0.96 -2.76
C ALA A 32 -9.40 -0.31 -1.41
N ILE A 33 -9.28 -1.07 -0.31
CA ILE A 33 -9.51 -0.55 1.05
C ILE A 33 -8.51 0.58 1.38
N ASN A 34 -7.24 0.39 1.05
CA ASN A 34 -6.21 1.42 1.28
C ASN A 34 -6.47 2.70 0.47
N LEU A 35 -6.97 2.60 -0.77
CA LEU A 35 -7.38 3.76 -1.56
C LEU A 35 -8.49 4.56 -0.87
N LEU A 36 -9.47 3.89 -0.27
CA LEU A 36 -10.52 4.54 0.49
C LEU A 36 -10.00 5.26 1.75
N SER A 37 -8.84 4.87 2.28
CA SER A 37 -8.23 5.51 3.44
C SER A 37 -7.47 6.80 3.12
N VAL A 38 -7.07 7.01 1.86
CA VAL A 38 -6.25 8.15 1.44
C VAL A 38 -6.85 9.51 1.81
N PRO A 39 -8.12 9.81 1.50
CA PRO A 39 -8.71 11.11 1.85
C PRO A 39 -8.76 11.36 3.36
N TYR A 40 -9.00 10.33 4.16
CA TYR A 40 -9.02 10.45 5.62
C TYR A 40 -7.63 10.73 6.20
N ARG A 41 -6.59 10.08 5.69
CA ARG A 41 -5.19 10.36 6.06
C ARG A 41 -4.80 11.78 5.68
N ALA A 42 -5.17 12.22 4.48
CA ALA A 42 -4.91 13.58 4.03
C ALA A 42 -5.60 14.62 4.93
N ALA A 43 -6.85 14.38 5.34
CA ALA A 43 -7.57 15.26 6.27
C ALA A 43 -6.88 15.36 7.65
N ILE A 44 -6.39 14.25 8.20
CA ILE A 44 -5.68 14.24 9.49
C ILE A 44 -4.38 15.07 9.41
N ILE A 45 -3.64 14.94 8.30
CA ILE A 45 -2.40 15.69 8.07
C ILE A 45 -2.71 17.17 7.85
N ALA A 46 -3.73 17.51 7.05
CA ALA A 46 -4.14 18.88 6.78
C ALA A 46 -4.59 19.64 8.05
N HIS A 47 -5.15 18.93 9.03
CA HIS A 47 -5.51 19.46 10.33
C HIS A 47 -4.39 19.39 11.38
N GLU A 48 -3.16 19.08 10.96
CA GLU A 48 -1.96 19.01 11.83
C GLU A 48 -2.11 18.05 13.04
N ARG A 49 -3.02 17.06 12.94
CA ARG A 49 -3.25 16.09 14.01
C ARG A 49 -2.22 14.95 13.96
N MET A 50 -0.92 15.31 14.01
CA MET A 50 0.19 14.38 13.89
C MET A 50 0.19 13.27 14.94
N SER A 51 -0.27 13.57 16.17
CA SER A 51 -0.40 12.55 17.23
C SER A 51 -1.34 11.42 16.81
N ALA A 52 -2.52 11.76 16.26
CA ALA A 52 -3.48 10.75 15.79
C ALA A 52 -2.91 9.92 14.63
N PHE A 53 -2.24 10.58 13.69
CA PHE A 53 -1.55 9.91 12.60
C PHE A 53 -0.48 8.93 13.11
N ALA A 54 0.34 9.35 14.09
CA ALA A 54 1.38 8.51 14.68
C ALA A 54 0.80 7.26 15.37
N TYR A 55 -0.25 7.42 16.19
CA TYR A 55 -0.90 6.29 16.87
C TYR A 55 -1.49 5.28 15.87
N LEU A 56 -2.13 5.76 14.81
CA LEU A 56 -2.71 4.89 13.78
C LEU A 56 -1.63 4.16 12.98
N THR A 57 -0.52 4.82 12.70
CA THR A 57 0.63 4.20 12.01
C THR A 57 1.29 3.12 12.89
N ILE A 58 1.46 3.39 14.19
CA ILE A 58 1.98 2.41 15.15
C ILE A 58 1.03 1.21 15.26
N PHE A 59 -0.27 1.45 15.31
CA PHE A 59 -1.28 0.39 15.31
C PHE A 59 -1.16 -0.51 14.06
N ASP A 60 -1.07 0.10 12.88
CA ASP A 60 -0.90 -0.63 11.61
C ASP A 60 0.37 -1.48 11.61
N ALA A 61 1.50 -0.92 12.06
CA ALA A 61 2.78 -1.63 12.14
C ALA A 61 2.71 -2.80 13.13
N THR A 62 2.13 -2.57 14.30
CA THR A 62 1.99 -3.60 15.35
C THR A 62 1.06 -4.73 14.88
N ALA A 63 -0.06 -4.40 14.24
CA ALA A 63 -0.98 -5.39 13.70
C ALA A 63 -0.32 -6.27 12.64
N LYS A 64 0.46 -5.68 11.72
CA LYS A 64 1.22 -6.42 10.71
C LYS A 64 2.29 -7.33 11.34
N LEU A 65 2.99 -6.85 12.37
CA LEU A 65 3.96 -7.65 13.10
C LEU A 65 3.30 -8.87 13.77
N LEU A 66 2.16 -8.67 14.42
CA LEU A 66 1.41 -9.76 15.05
C LEU A 66 0.95 -10.81 14.03
N ILE A 67 0.52 -10.38 12.84
CA ILE A 67 0.16 -11.29 11.75
C ILE A 67 1.36 -12.14 11.31
N VAL A 68 2.52 -11.52 11.11
CA VAL A 68 3.74 -12.25 10.72
C VAL A 68 4.12 -13.27 11.79
N CYS A 69 4.05 -12.89 13.07
CA CYS A 69 4.29 -13.81 14.18
C CYS A 69 3.26 -14.97 14.19
N ALA A 70 1.98 -14.68 13.98
CA ALA A 70 0.94 -15.71 13.94
C ALA A 70 1.16 -16.69 12.77
N VAL A 71 1.53 -16.19 11.59
CA VAL A 71 1.84 -17.02 10.42
C VAL A 71 3.07 -17.87 10.63
N TYR A 72 4.05 -17.41 11.43
CA TYR A 72 5.25 -18.18 11.74
C TYR A 72 4.92 -19.50 12.47
N PHE A 73 3.98 -19.46 13.40
CA PHE A 73 3.54 -20.63 14.20
C PHE A 73 2.55 -21.54 13.46
N TYR A 74 2.06 -21.11 12.29
CA TYR A 74 1.07 -21.89 11.53
C TYR A 74 1.76 -22.93 10.64
N GLY A 75 1.27 -24.17 10.69
CA GLY A 75 1.86 -25.31 9.97
C GLY A 75 1.31 -25.53 8.54
N GLY A 76 0.34 -24.72 8.09
CA GLY A 76 -0.27 -24.85 6.75
C GLY A 76 0.34 -23.92 5.70
N ASP A 77 -0.43 -23.63 4.64
CA ASP A 77 0.02 -22.72 3.57
C ASP A 77 0.13 -21.28 4.08
N LYS A 78 1.36 -20.87 4.37
CA LYS A 78 1.69 -19.56 4.95
C LYS A 78 1.35 -18.40 4.03
N LEU A 79 1.39 -18.61 2.70
CA LEU A 79 1.11 -17.55 1.71
C LEU A 79 -0.36 -17.16 1.71
N ILE A 80 -1.26 -18.14 1.68
CA ILE A 80 -2.71 -17.90 1.70
C ILE A 80 -3.09 -17.26 3.02
N LEU A 81 -2.63 -17.82 4.14
CA LEU A 81 -2.94 -17.30 5.46
C LEU A 81 -2.47 -15.85 5.64
N LEU A 82 -1.23 -15.54 5.22
CA LEU A 82 -0.68 -14.19 5.28
C LEU A 82 -1.52 -13.20 4.48
N SER A 83 -1.97 -13.59 3.29
CA SER A 83 -2.75 -12.74 2.40
C SER A 83 -4.13 -12.42 2.96
N VAL A 84 -4.81 -13.42 3.51
CA VAL A 84 -6.14 -13.27 4.11
C VAL A 84 -6.05 -12.44 5.40
N LEU A 85 -5.06 -12.73 6.26
CA LEU A 85 -4.87 -12.00 7.50
C LEU A 85 -4.53 -10.51 7.27
N ASN A 86 -3.82 -10.17 6.20
CA ASN A 86 -3.50 -8.77 5.88
C ASN A 86 -4.73 -7.91 5.53
N ILE A 87 -5.85 -8.50 5.15
CA ILE A 87 -7.10 -7.76 4.93
C ILE A 87 -7.66 -7.22 6.26
N THR A 88 -7.50 -7.98 7.35
CA THR A 88 -8.07 -7.64 8.66
C THR A 88 -7.58 -6.28 9.19
N PRO A 89 -6.27 -6.00 9.31
CA PRO A 89 -5.81 -4.68 9.75
C PRO A 89 -6.19 -3.58 8.77
N ALA A 90 -6.23 -3.84 7.46
CA ALA A 90 -6.66 -2.84 6.50
C ALA A 90 -8.11 -2.40 6.73
N ILE A 91 -9.01 -3.33 7.00
CA ILE A 91 -10.41 -3.03 7.34
C ILE A 91 -10.50 -2.28 8.68
N ILE A 92 -9.81 -2.76 9.71
CA ILE A 92 -9.84 -2.15 11.04
C ILE A 92 -9.32 -0.72 10.97
N SER A 93 -8.17 -0.50 10.34
CA SER A 93 -7.59 0.84 10.15
C SER A 93 -8.52 1.75 9.36
N GLN A 94 -9.16 1.25 8.30
CA GLN A 94 -10.14 2.03 7.54
C GLN A 94 -11.32 2.48 8.40
N ILE A 95 -11.87 1.59 9.23
CA ILE A 95 -12.97 1.91 10.15
C ILE A 95 -12.52 2.96 11.17
N ILE A 96 -11.32 2.83 11.71
CA ILE A 96 -10.79 3.78 12.70
C ILE A 96 -10.57 5.15 12.05
N TYR A 97 -9.95 5.22 10.85
CA TYR A 97 -9.77 6.46 10.10
C TYR A 97 -11.11 7.14 9.81
N TRP A 98 -12.06 6.40 9.28
CA TRP A 98 -13.40 6.93 8.97
C TRP A 98 -14.11 7.46 10.22
N ARG A 99 -14.11 6.68 11.32
CA ARG A 99 -14.78 7.06 12.56
C ARG A 99 -14.10 8.26 13.23
N TYR A 100 -12.77 8.30 13.21
CA TYR A 100 -12.00 9.43 13.74
C TYR A 100 -12.28 10.72 12.97
N CYS A 101 -12.19 10.67 11.65
CA CYS A 101 -12.43 11.83 10.80
C CYS A 101 -13.88 12.32 10.90
N LYS A 102 -14.86 11.42 10.85
CA LYS A 102 -16.27 11.78 10.97
C LYS A 102 -16.61 12.44 12.31
N ARG A 103 -15.90 12.06 13.39
CA ARG A 103 -16.13 12.64 14.72
C ARG A 103 -15.46 13.99 14.92
N ASN A 104 -14.29 14.19 14.33
CA ASN A 104 -13.46 15.37 14.59
C ASN A 104 -13.54 16.44 13.49
N PHE A 105 -13.90 16.05 12.25
CA PHE A 105 -13.88 16.94 11.10
C PHE A 105 -15.25 16.96 10.42
N LYS A 106 -15.87 18.15 10.38
CA LYS A 106 -17.18 18.35 9.73
C LYS A 106 -17.11 18.16 8.21
N GLU A 107 -15.94 18.40 7.63
CA GLU A 107 -15.65 18.30 6.19
C GLU A 107 -15.58 16.85 5.69
N CYS A 108 -15.42 15.87 6.60
CA CYS A 108 -15.43 14.44 6.26
C CYS A 108 -16.86 13.86 6.14
N SER A 109 -17.88 14.72 5.97
CA SER A 109 -19.21 14.29 5.56
C SER A 109 -19.24 14.09 4.06
N TYR A 110 -19.84 12.98 3.60
CA TYR A 110 -19.99 12.71 2.18
C TYR A 110 -21.06 13.64 1.61
N GLU A 111 -20.64 14.61 0.80
CA GLU A 111 -21.51 15.45 0.00
C GLU A 111 -21.22 15.22 -1.48
N TRP A 112 -22.28 15.07 -2.26
CA TRP A 112 -22.16 14.92 -3.71
C TRP A 112 -21.95 16.29 -4.35
N VAL A 113 -20.70 16.68 -4.57
CA VAL A 113 -20.34 17.96 -5.18
C VAL A 113 -20.05 17.75 -6.68
N THR A 114 -20.75 18.48 -7.55
CA THR A 114 -20.59 18.46 -9.02
C THR A 114 -19.96 19.77 -9.51
N ASP A 115 -18.87 20.22 -8.89
CA ASP A 115 -18.16 21.42 -9.37
C ASP A 115 -17.12 21.05 -10.44
N THR A 116 -17.45 21.40 -11.68
CA THR A 116 -16.63 21.10 -12.88
C THR A 116 -15.29 21.85 -12.85
N LYS A 117 -15.20 23.02 -12.21
CA LYS A 117 -13.96 23.79 -12.11
C LYS A 117 -12.99 23.08 -11.14
N LEU A 118 -13.49 22.67 -9.99
CA LEU A 118 -12.73 21.92 -9.00
C LEU A 118 -12.22 20.59 -9.57
N PHE A 119 -13.07 19.87 -10.30
CA PHE A 119 -12.66 18.63 -10.98
C PHE A 119 -11.54 18.88 -11.99
N LYS A 120 -11.64 19.91 -12.82
CA LYS A 120 -10.61 20.23 -13.82
C LYS A 120 -9.27 20.58 -13.18
N GLU A 121 -9.28 21.31 -12.06
CA GLU A 121 -8.07 21.67 -11.31
C GLU A 121 -7.42 20.44 -10.67
N ILE A 122 -8.22 19.61 -9.99
CA ILE A 122 -7.74 18.37 -9.38
C ILE A 122 -7.18 17.40 -10.44
N PHE A 123 -7.88 17.20 -11.55
CA PHE A 123 -7.41 16.32 -12.62
C PHE A 123 -6.15 16.87 -13.32
N GLY A 124 -6.04 18.17 -13.46
CA GLY A 124 -4.83 18.81 -14.01
C GLY A 124 -3.62 18.55 -13.10
N PHE A 125 -3.75 18.79 -11.81
CA PHE A 125 -2.70 18.53 -10.83
C PHE A 125 -2.37 17.03 -10.70
N ALA A 126 -3.42 16.19 -10.59
CA ALA A 126 -3.27 14.75 -10.49
C ALA A 126 -2.62 14.16 -11.75
N GLY A 127 -3.00 14.63 -12.94
CA GLY A 127 -2.41 14.19 -14.21
C GLY A 127 -0.92 14.49 -14.29
N TRP A 128 -0.50 15.70 -13.92
CA TRP A 128 0.91 16.06 -13.89
C TRP A 128 1.71 15.26 -12.86
N SER A 129 1.16 15.12 -11.66
CA SER A 129 1.75 14.28 -10.60
C SER A 129 1.82 12.81 -11.01
N PHE A 130 0.81 12.31 -11.73
CA PHE A 130 0.79 10.94 -12.23
C PHE A 130 1.93 10.67 -13.21
N ILE A 131 2.20 11.58 -14.15
CA ILE A 131 3.31 11.44 -15.11
C ILE A 131 4.65 11.39 -14.37
N GLY A 132 4.89 12.31 -13.42
CA GLY A 132 6.13 12.34 -12.63
C GLY A 132 6.33 11.08 -11.78
N ASN A 133 5.31 10.65 -11.08
CA ASN A 133 5.37 9.44 -10.24
C ASN A 133 5.52 8.16 -11.08
N THR A 134 4.84 8.08 -12.23
CA THR A 134 4.93 6.93 -13.14
C THR A 134 6.34 6.79 -13.71
N ALA A 135 7.00 7.90 -14.07
CA ALA A 135 8.39 7.87 -14.51
C ALA A 135 9.33 7.31 -13.43
N GLY A 136 9.13 7.70 -12.16
CA GLY A 136 9.87 7.16 -11.02
C GLY A 136 9.65 5.67 -10.79
N LEU A 137 8.39 5.22 -10.86
CA LEU A 137 8.04 3.81 -10.76
C LEU A 137 8.62 2.98 -11.92
N MET A 138 8.49 3.46 -13.15
CA MET A 138 9.07 2.78 -14.32
C MET A 138 10.59 2.65 -14.24
N LYS A 139 11.27 3.64 -13.68
CA LYS A 139 12.71 3.54 -13.44
C LYS A 139 13.06 2.39 -12.47
N ASN A 140 12.34 2.27 -11.36
CA ASN A 140 12.63 1.26 -10.33
C ASN A 140 12.16 -0.13 -10.73
N GLU A 141 10.91 -0.25 -11.15
CA GLU A 141 10.32 -1.54 -11.53
C GLU A 141 10.79 -2.03 -12.91
N GLY A 142 11.06 -1.11 -13.83
CA GLY A 142 11.65 -1.46 -15.12
C GLY A 142 13.01 -2.14 -14.96
N VAL A 143 13.85 -1.66 -14.05
CA VAL A 143 15.14 -2.32 -13.75
C VAL A 143 14.91 -3.70 -13.13
N ASN A 144 13.89 -3.88 -12.27
CA ASN A 144 13.54 -5.20 -11.72
C ASN A 144 13.13 -6.18 -12.82
N VAL A 145 12.34 -5.73 -13.80
CA VAL A 145 11.94 -6.56 -14.96
C VAL A 145 13.15 -6.94 -15.79
N VAL A 146 14.03 -5.99 -16.09
CA VAL A 146 15.26 -6.25 -16.86
C VAL A 146 16.16 -7.25 -16.13
N ILE A 147 16.38 -7.07 -14.84
CA ILE A 147 17.16 -8.02 -14.04
C ILE A 147 16.52 -9.42 -14.06
N ASN A 148 15.19 -9.50 -13.93
CA ASN A 148 14.49 -10.80 -13.95
C ASN A 148 14.62 -11.52 -15.31
N ILE A 149 14.65 -10.77 -16.42
CA ILE A 149 14.79 -11.34 -17.77
C ILE A 149 16.22 -11.81 -18.03
N PHE A 150 17.23 -11.06 -17.61
CA PHE A 150 18.63 -11.29 -17.98
C PHE A 150 19.48 -11.98 -16.89
N THR A 151 18.95 -12.13 -15.66
CA THR A 151 19.70 -12.73 -14.55
C THR A 151 18.88 -13.76 -13.78
N ASN A 152 19.45 -14.27 -12.70
CA ASN A 152 18.84 -15.28 -11.85
C ASN A 152 17.85 -14.68 -10.84
N PRO A 153 16.76 -15.40 -10.47
CA PRO A 153 15.83 -15.00 -9.42
C PRO A 153 16.48 -14.63 -8.08
N ALA A 154 17.61 -15.27 -7.75
CA ALA A 154 18.38 -14.97 -6.55
C ALA A 154 18.93 -13.53 -6.51
N ILE A 155 19.40 -13.01 -7.65
CA ILE A 155 19.91 -11.64 -7.75
C ILE A 155 18.77 -10.64 -7.62
N ASN A 156 17.61 -10.96 -8.19
CA ASN A 156 16.41 -10.11 -8.05
C ASN A 156 15.92 -10.07 -6.59
N ALA A 157 15.95 -11.20 -5.90
CA ALA A 157 15.63 -11.27 -4.47
C ALA A 157 16.61 -10.44 -3.62
N ALA A 158 17.92 -10.58 -3.86
CA ALA A 158 18.94 -9.79 -3.14
C ALA A 158 18.76 -8.29 -3.34
N ARG A 159 18.44 -7.86 -4.58
CA ARG A 159 18.10 -6.48 -4.87
C ARG A 159 16.83 -6.04 -4.15
N GLY A 160 15.79 -6.88 -4.10
CA GLY A 160 14.55 -6.60 -3.38
C GLY A 160 14.83 -6.29 -1.90
N PHE A 161 15.68 -7.08 -1.24
CA PHE A 161 16.11 -6.81 0.12
C PHE A 161 16.88 -5.49 0.25
N ALA A 162 17.80 -5.21 -0.65
CA ALA A 162 18.55 -3.94 -0.64
C ALA A 162 17.63 -2.72 -0.80
N MET A 163 16.65 -2.81 -1.70
CA MET A 163 15.64 -1.75 -1.90
C MET A 163 14.73 -1.59 -0.69
N GLN A 164 14.39 -2.68 -0.01
CA GLN A 164 13.58 -2.64 1.20
C GLN A 164 14.32 -1.92 2.34
N VAL A 165 15.59 -2.21 2.55
CA VAL A 165 16.42 -1.52 3.54
C VAL A 165 16.55 -0.03 3.21
N ASN A 166 16.82 0.30 1.93
CA ASN A 166 16.87 1.68 1.48
C ASN A 166 15.53 2.41 1.70
N GLY A 167 14.41 1.75 1.41
CA GLY A 167 13.07 2.27 1.65
C GLY A 167 12.81 2.58 3.12
N MET A 168 13.24 1.73 4.04
CA MET A 168 13.12 1.96 5.49
C MET A 168 13.90 3.20 5.94
N VAL A 169 15.14 3.36 5.46
CA VAL A 169 15.97 4.53 5.76
C VAL A 169 15.34 5.81 5.21
N MET A 170 14.87 5.76 3.96
CA MET A 170 14.20 6.91 3.33
C MET A 170 12.89 7.28 4.04
N GLN A 171 12.13 6.30 4.50
CA GLN A 171 10.91 6.54 5.26
C GLN A 171 11.21 7.20 6.62
N PHE A 172 12.28 6.79 7.29
CA PHE A 172 12.73 7.43 8.53
C PHE A 172 13.10 8.90 8.29
N ILE A 173 13.90 9.17 7.26
CA ILE A 173 14.31 10.53 6.88
C ILE A 173 13.07 11.37 6.52
N SER A 174 12.14 10.83 5.75
CA SER A 174 10.91 11.52 5.35
C SER A 174 10.04 11.90 6.56
N ASN A 175 9.88 10.99 7.51
CA ASN A 175 9.12 11.25 8.73
C ASN A 175 9.79 12.32 9.60
N LEU A 176 11.14 12.30 9.67
CA LEU A 176 11.90 13.32 10.39
C LEU A 176 11.75 14.70 9.72
N THR A 177 11.86 14.74 8.40
CA THR A 177 11.70 15.99 7.62
C THR A 177 10.29 16.54 7.76
N MET A 178 9.27 15.67 7.77
CA MET A 178 7.87 16.09 7.99
C MET A 178 7.69 16.69 9.38
N ALA A 179 8.30 16.09 10.41
CA ALA A 179 8.22 16.58 11.77
C ALA A 179 8.98 17.92 11.98
N LEU A 180 10.03 18.16 11.19
CA LEU A 180 10.81 19.42 11.26
C LEU A 180 10.17 20.57 10.48
N ASN A 181 9.35 20.26 9.47
CA ASN A 181 8.66 21.26 8.64
C ASN A 181 7.24 21.59 9.14
N ALA A 182 6.75 20.91 10.17
CA ALA A 182 5.48 21.19 10.85
C ALA A 182 5.69 22.17 12.02
#